data_0c32fe77c894460ec7984835c6ad51f3
#
_entry.id   0c32fe77c894460ec7984835c6ad51f3
#
_cell.length_a   1.000
_cell.length_b   1.000
_cell.length_c   1.000
_cell.angle_alpha   90.00
_cell.angle_beta   90.00
_cell.angle_gamma   90.00
#
_symmetry.space_group_name_H-M   'P 1'
#
loop_
_entity.id
_entity.type
_entity.pdbx_description
1 polymer ?
#
loop_
_entity_poly.entity_id
_entity_poly.type
_entity_poly.pdbx_seq_one_letter_code
_entity_poly.pdbx_strand_id
1 'polypeptide(L)'
;ALIAEGAKVLGTTTDQLATANGAVVSRADGRTVPYARLVGGKNFSLKLDPKAPTKDPKGYKLVGKSVPRVDIPAKVAGTFAYMHDFKVPGMLHARVVRPPTMRG
;
A
#
# COMPACT_ATOMS: atom_id res chain seq x y z
N ALA A 1 5.44 -6.80 11.81
CA ALA A 1 4.13 -7.39 11.61
C ALA A 1 4.20 -8.58 10.65
N LEU A 2 4.35 -8.38 9.31
CA LEU A 2 4.32 -9.47 8.32
C LEU A 2 5.39 -10.56 8.57
N ILE A 3 6.58 -10.21 9.02
CA ILE A 3 7.62 -11.18 9.39
C ILE A 3 7.15 -12.06 10.55
N ALA A 4 6.48 -11.48 11.55
CA ALA A 4 5.97 -12.25 12.69
C ALA A 4 4.84 -13.23 12.27
N GLU A 5 3.95 -12.81 11.37
CA GLU A 5 2.95 -13.72 10.80
C GLU A 5 3.60 -14.78 9.90
N GLY A 6 4.59 -14.40 9.12
CA GLY A 6 5.39 -15.35 8.33
C GLY A 6 6.09 -16.40 9.20
N ALA A 7 6.61 -16.00 10.35
CA ALA A 7 7.25 -16.92 11.31
C ALA A 7 6.28 -18.01 11.79
N LYS A 8 5.03 -17.63 12.09
CA LYS A 8 3.99 -18.60 12.48
C LYS A 8 3.67 -19.59 11.36
N VAL A 9 3.56 -19.11 10.12
CA VAL A 9 3.20 -19.94 8.97
C VAL A 9 4.35 -20.87 8.56
N LEU A 10 5.60 -20.40 8.65
CA LEU A 10 6.79 -21.16 8.25
C LEU A 10 7.35 -22.01 9.38
N GLY A 11 6.87 -21.83 10.63
CA GLY A 11 7.36 -22.58 11.78
C GLY A 11 8.81 -22.25 12.14
N THR A 12 9.23 -20.97 12.00
CA THR A 12 10.59 -20.52 12.23
C THR A 12 10.63 -19.22 13.04
N THR A 13 11.82 -18.78 13.46
CA THR A 13 11.99 -17.53 14.19
C THR A 13 12.07 -16.33 13.25
N THR A 14 11.71 -15.15 13.75
CA THR A 14 11.72 -13.90 12.96
C THR A 14 13.11 -13.53 12.43
N ASP A 15 14.16 -13.91 13.14
CA ASP A 15 15.56 -13.58 12.79
C ASP A 15 16.04 -14.32 11.53
N GLN A 16 15.44 -15.49 11.27
CA GLN A 16 15.72 -16.29 10.08
C GLN A 16 14.91 -15.85 8.85
N LEU A 17 14.09 -14.83 8.99
CA LEU A 17 13.22 -14.35 7.93
C LEU A 17 13.68 -13.00 7.36
N ALA A 18 13.40 -12.82 6.09
CA ALA A 18 13.54 -11.56 5.38
C ALA A 18 12.30 -11.25 4.56
N THR A 19 12.23 -10.05 4.01
CA THR A 19 11.18 -9.67 3.07
C THR A 19 11.79 -9.43 1.69
N ALA A 20 11.22 -10.03 0.66
CA ALA A 20 11.62 -9.82 -0.72
C ALA A 20 10.43 -9.99 -1.65
N ASN A 21 10.33 -9.14 -2.66
CA ASN A 21 9.37 -9.26 -3.78
C ASN A 21 7.92 -9.54 -3.35
N GLY A 22 7.43 -8.84 -2.30
CA GLY A 22 6.06 -9.02 -1.82
C GLY A 22 5.81 -10.30 -1.01
N ALA A 23 6.87 -10.96 -0.53
CA ALA A 23 6.80 -12.17 0.27
C ALA A 23 7.72 -12.11 1.49
N VAL A 24 7.41 -12.93 2.50
CA VAL A 24 8.33 -13.30 3.57
C VAL A 24 9.11 -14.54 3.11
N VAL A 25 10.43 -14.47 3.23
CA VAL A 25 11.37 -15.49 2.77
C VAL A 25 12.18 -16.02 3.93
N SER A 26 12.27 -17.32 4.07
CA SER A 26 13.18 -17.99 5.01
C SER A 26 14.61 -17.99 4.45
N ARG A 27 15.55 -17.50 5.24
CA ARG A 27 16.98 -17.48 4.87
C ARG A 27 17.62 -18.85 4.99
N ALA A 28 17.03 -19.75 5.78
CA ALA A 28 17.58 -21.08 6.04
C ALA A 28 17.32 -22.06 4.89
N ASP A 29 16.10 -22.07 4.35
CA ASP A 29 15.62 -23.07 3.40
C ASP A 29 14.99 -22.48 2.12
N GLY A 30 14.93 -21.16 2.01
CA GLY A 30 14.38 -20.46 0.85
C GLY A 30 12.85 -20.53 0.71
N ARG A 31 12.13 -21.13 1.67
CA ARG A 31 10.66 -21.13 1.63
C ARG A 31 10.10 -19.73 1.67
N THR A 32 9.04 -19.50 0.91
CA THR A 32 8.42 -18.17 0.77
C THR A 32 6.94 -18.20 1.07
N VAL A 33 6.44 -17.11 1.68
CA VAL A 33 4.99 -16.90 1.87
C VAL A 33 4.63 -15.51 1.36
N PRO A 34 3.80 -15.39 0.33
CA PRO A 34 3.33 -14.10 -0.18
C PRO A 34 2.56 -13.31 0.87
N TYR A 35 2.69 -11.98 0.88
CA TYR A 35 1.95 -11.13 1.81
C TYR A 35 0.44 -11.31 1.68
N ALA A 36 -0.07 -11.50 0.46
CA ALA A 36 -1.49 -11.77 0.22
C ALA A 36 -2.00 -12.98 0.99
N ARG A 37 -1.19 -14.05 1.09
CA ARG A 37 -1.54 -15.25 1.89
C ARG A 37 -1.51 -14.98 3.39
N LEU A 38 -0.57 -14.15 3.86
CA LEU A 38 -0.46 -13.78 5.27
C LEU A 38 -1.63 -12.90 5.72
N VAL A 39 -2.08 -11.99 4.86
CA VAL A 39 -3.21 -11.10 5.12
C VAL A 39 -4.53 -11.88 5.02
N GLY A 40 -4.65 -12.76 4.03
CA GLY A 40 -5.79 -13.68 3.86
C GLY A 40 -7.17 -13.00 3.79
N GLY A 41 -7.25 -11.75 3.32
CA GLY A 41 -8.49 -10.97 3.30
C GLY A 41 -8.99 -10.53 4.69
N LYS A 42 -8.22 -10.73 5.74
CA LYS A 42 -8.55 -10.32 7.11
C LYS A 42 -7.97 -8.94 7.42
N ASN A 43 -8.70 -8.14 8.17
CA ASN A 43 -8.16 -6.91 8.73
C ASN A 43 -7.10 -7.22 9.78
N PHE A 44 -5.93 -6.58 9.67
CA PHE A 44 -4.93 -6.66 10.73
C PHE A 44 -5.39 -5.86 11.94
N SER A 45 -5.59 -6.54 13.06
CA SER A 45 -5.74 -5.91 14.37
C SER A 45 -4.37 -5.92 15.08
N LEU A 46 -3.47 -5.07 14.64
CA LEU A 46 -2.11 -5.02 15.17
C LEU A 46 -1.87 -3.70 15.92
N LYS A 47 -1.28 -3.81 17.09
CA LYS A 47 -0.80 -2.63 17.83
C LYS A 47 0.48 -2.11 17.13
N LEU A 48 0.51 -0.80 16.86
CA LEU A 48 1.70 -0.15 16.34
C LEU A 48 2.86 -0.30 17.34
N ASP A 49 4.02 -0.76 16.88
CA ASP A 49 5.24 -0.79 17.66
C ASP A 49 6.10 0.45 17.33
N PRO A 50 6.19 1.44 18.24
CA PRO A 50 6.98 2.65 18.00
C PRO A 50 8.49 2.39 17.96
N LYS A 51 8.95 1.22 18.42
CA LYS A 51 10.35 0.82 18.40
C LYS A 51 10.72 -0.08 17.22
N ALA A 52 9.79 -0.28 16.28
CA ALA A 52 10.08 -1.10 15.11
C ALA A 52 11.28 -0.52 14.33
N PRO A 53 12.28 -1.35 13.97
CA PRO A 53 13.45 -0.88 13.24
C PRO A 53 13.03 -0.35 11.85
N THR A 54 13.55 0.82 11.52
CA THR A 54 13.36 1.43 10.20
C THR A 54 14.48 0.99 9.26
N LYS A 55 14.21 1.04 7.97
CA LYS A 55 15.20 0.73 6.94
C LYS A 55 16.30 1.81 6.92
N ASP A 56 17.56 1.40 6.86
CA ASP A 56 18.68 2.33 6.70
C ASP A 56 18.52 3.13 5.38
N PRO A 57 18.59 4.47 5.43
CA PRO A 57 18.54 5.32 4.24
C PRO A 57 19.57 4.95 3.17
N LYS A 58 20.75 4.47 3.54
CA LYS A 58 21.77 3.98 2.62
C LYS A 58 21.30 2.78 1.76
N GLY A 59 20.32 2.03 2.27
CA GLY A 59 19.71 0.91 1.56
C GLY A 59 18.52 1.28 0.67
N TYR A 60 18.20 2.57 0.49
CA TYR A 60 17.10 3.00 -0.37
C TYR A 60 17.45 2.81 -1.85
N LYS A 61 16.52 2.20 -2.59
CA LYS A 61 16.71 1.91 -4.01
C LYS A 61 15.93 2.86 -4.93
N LEU A 62 14.85 3.46 -4.42
CA LEU A 62 13.94 4.32 -5.17
C LEU A 62 14.06 5.79 -4.76
N VAL A 63 14.21 6.05 -3.46
CA VAL A 63 14.35 7.42 -2.95
C VAL A 63 15.63 8.05 -3.52
N GLY A 64 15.51 9.27 -4.02
CA GLY A 64 16.61 9.99 -4.69
C GLY A 64 16.85 9.60 -6.16
N LYS A 65 16.02 8.73 -6.74
CA LYS A 65 16.07 8.40 -8.18
C LYS A 65 14.85 8.96 -8.90
N SER A 66 15.04 9.34 -10.16
CA SER A 66 13.92 9.71 -11.02
C SER A 66 13.10 8.45 -11.34
N VAL A 67 11.84 8.44 -10.89
CA VAL A 67 10.90 7.35 -11.17
C VAL A 67 9.72 7.94 -11.96
N PRO A 68 9.41 7.42 -13.16
CA PRO A 68 8.28 7.92 -13.94
C PRO A 68 6.96 7.65 -13.21
N ARG A 69 6.09 8.63 -13.20
CA ARG A 69 4.76 8.48 -12.63
C ARG A 69 3.89 7.65 -13.57
N VAL A 70 3.19 6.68 -13.01
CA VAL A 70 2.36 5.71 -13.76
C VAL A 70 1.12 6.35 -14.40
N ASP A 71 0.65 7.49 -13.87
CA ASP A 71 -0.56 8.19 -14.33
C ASP A 71 -0.29 9.21 -15.45
N ILE A 72 0.95 9.62 -15.68
CA ILE A 72 1.30 10.64 -16.68
C ILE A 72 0.91 10.23 -18.11
N PRO A 73 1.23 9.03 -18.59
CA PRO A 73 0.86 8.65 -19.96
C PRO A 73 -0.63 8.78 -20.25
N ALA A 74 -1.48 8.29 -19.35
CA ALA A 74 -2.93 8.37 -19.49
C ALA A 74 -3.44 9.82 -19.44
N LYS A 75 -2.84 10.68 -18.60
CA LYS A 75 -3.17 12.10 -18.53
C LYS A 75 -2.81 12.86 -19.80
N VAL A 76 -1.62 12.62 -20.33
CA VAL A 76 -1.15 13.25 -21.57
C VAL A 76 -2.00 12.79 -22.77
N ALA A 77 -2.37 11.52 -22.80
CA ALA A 77 -3.22 10.97 -23.85
C ALA A 77 -4.71 11.34 -23.71
N GLY A 78 -5.13 12.02 -22.64
CA GLY A 78 -6.53 12.35 -22.37
C GLY A 78 -7.42 11.16 -22.03
N THR A 79 -6.85 10.01 -21.71
CA THR A 79 -7.60 8.78 -21.36
C THR A 79 -7.76 8.58 -19.86
N PHE A 80 -7.15 9.45 -19.05
CA PHE A 80 -7.26 9.38 -17.60
C PHE A 80 -8.62 9.92 -17.14
N ALA A 81 -9.43 9.08 -16.49
CA ALA A 81 -10.70 9.49 -15.90
C ALA A 81 -10.46 10.14 -14.53
N TYR A 82 -10.78 11.42 -14.41
CA TYR A 82 -10.79 12.11 -13.11
C TYR A 82 -12.10 11.84 -12.38
N MET A 83 -12.15 12.14 -11.09
CA MET A 83 -13.36 11.96 -10.27
C MET A 83 -14.59 12.67 -10.87
N HIS A 84 -14.42 13.85 -11.47
CA HIS A 84 -15.49 14.61 -12.11
C HIS A 84 -15.99 13.99 -13.43
N ASP A 85 -15.19 13.16 -14.05
CA ASP A 85 -15.52 12.48 -15.32
C ASP A 85 -16.21 11.14 -15.08
N PHE A 86 -16.23 10.69 -13.83
CA PHE A 86 -16.76 9.38 -13.49
C PHE A 86 -18.29 9.37 -13.57
N LYS A 87 -18.83 8.47 -14.36
CA LYS A 87 -20.28 8.32 -14.56
C LYS A 87 -20.74 6.93 -14.14
N VAL A 88 -21.75 6.86 -13.29
CA VAL A 88 -22.41 5.61 -12.89
C VAL A 88 -23.88 5.67 -13.29
N PRO A 89 -24.50 4.53 -13.70
CA PRO A 89 -25.91 4.48 -13.94
C PRO A 89 -26.71 4.97 -12.72
N GLY A 90 -27.65 5.90 -12.94
CA GLY A 90 -28.46 6.48 -11.86
C GLY A 90 -27.76 7.52 -10.99
N MET A 91 -26.57 8.01 -11.39
CA MET A 91 -25.84 9.05 -10.67
C MET A 91 -26.68 10.34 -10.61
N LEU A 92 -26.79 10.89 -9.40
CA LEU A 92 -27.39 12.19 -9.16
C LEU A 92 -26.34 13.28 -9.10
N HIS A 93 -26.66 14.45 -9.63
CA HIS A 93 -25.79 15.61 -9.55
C HIS A 93 -26.28 16.54 -8.43
N ALA A 94 -25.38 16.94 -7.57
CA ALA A 94 -25.65 17.88 -6.48
C ALA A 94 -24.83 19.16 -6.65
N ARG A 95 -25.38 20.28 -6.24
CA ARG A 95 -24.72 21.58 -6.21
C ARG A 95 -24.89 22.20 -4.83
N VAL A 96 -23.82 22.72 -4.29
CA VAL A 96 -23.86 23.50 -3.05
C VAL A 96 -24.46 24.87 -3.37
N VAL A 97 -25.61 25.16 -2.76
CA VAL A 97 -26.22 26.51 -2.79
C VAL A 97 -25.69 27.25 -1.55
N ARG A 98 -24.95 28.32 -1.81
CA ARG A 98 -24.42 29.18 -0.74
C ARG A 98 -25.38 30.33 -0.49
N PRO A 99 -25.55 30.75 0.78
CA PRO A 99 -26.31 31.93 1.10
C PRO A 99 -25.68 33.18 0.48
N PRO A 100 -26.49 34.22 0.13
CA PRO A 100 -25.99 35.42 -0.50
C PRO A 100 -25.10 36.28 0.41
N THR A 101 -25.12 36.01 1.69
CA THR A 101 -24.32 36.72 2.71
C THR A 101 -23.40 35.77 3.47
N MET A 102 -22.27 36.28 3.99
CA MET A 102 -21.32 35.48 4.76
C MET A 102 -21.86 34.94 6.10
N ARG A 103 -22.99 35.49 6.58
CA ARG A 103 -23.59 35.11 7.87
C ARG A 103 -25.00 34.50 7.73
N GLY A 104 -25.37 34.05 6.55
CA GLY A 104 -26.60 33.30 6.27
C GLY A 104 -27.87 34.02 6.67
#